data_0f5dcd90727a0113c02928349103f61a
#
_entry.id   0f5dcd90727a0113c02928349103f61a
#
_cell.length_a   1.000
_cell.length_b   1.000
_cell.length_c   1.000
_cell.angle_alpha   90.00
_cell.angle_beta   90.00
_cell.angle_gamma   90.00
#
_symmetry.space_group_name_H-M   'P 1'
#
loop_
_entity.id
_entity.type
_entity.pdbx_description
1 polymer ?
#
loop_
_entity_poly.entity_id
_entity_poly.type
_entity_poly.pdbx_seq_one_letter_code
_entity_poly.pdbx_strand_id
1 'polypeptide(L)' 'MTTAVIYSNGSQECDRIAQLLKSISTEFHQYELGDHFTKQQFEMEFGGDASYPQVTVGNKHIGSFKETLQYLNKMNML' A
#
# COMPACT_ATOMS: atom_id res chain seq x y z
N MET A 1 9.06 -8.10 -13.33
CA MET A 1 8.69 -8.28 -11.93
C MET A 1 7.94 -7.05 -11.45
N THR A 2 6.92 -7.29 -10.64
CA THR A 2 6.05 -6.21 -10.17
C THR A 2 6.44 -5.81 -8.76
N THR A 3 6.69 -4.53 -8.55
CA THR A 3 7.03 -4.00 -7.23
C THR A 3 5.83 -3.27 -6.67
N ALA A 4 5.50 -3.57 -5.42
CA ALA A 4 4.42 -2.90 -4.70
C ALA A 4 4.95 -1.66 -4.01
N VAL A 5 4.08 -0.68 -3.83
CA VAL A 5 4.40 0.53 -3.06
C VAL A 5 3.30 0.73 -2.01
N ILE A 6 3.72 0.96 -0.78
CA ILE A 6 2.81 1.21 0.33
C ILE A 6 2.99 2.67 0.78
N TYR A 7 1.89 3.42 0.80
CA TYR A 7 1.89 4.78 1.34
C TYR A 7 1.34 4.71 2.76
N SER A 8 2.22 4.90 3.74
CA SER A 8 1.98 4.58 5.14
C SER A 8 1.96 5.83 6.01
N ASN A 9 1.12 5.82 7.03
CA ASN A 9 1.14 6.85 8.08
C ASN A 9 1.60 6.28 9.43
N GLY A 10 2.22 5.09 9.40
CA GLY A 10 2.72 4.45 10.61
C GLY A 10 1.67 3.66 11.38
N SER A 11 0.49 3.47 10.81
CA SER A 11 -0.56 2.71 11.51
C SER A 11 -0.26 1.21 11.50
N GLN A 12 -0.96 0.49 12.37
CA GLN A 12 -0.81 -0.95 12.50
C GLN A 12 -1.18 -1.67 11.20
N GLU A 13 -2.19 -1.18 10.50
CA GLU A 13 -2.61 -1.77 9.23
C GLU A 13 -1.52 -1.67 8.17
N CYS A 14 -0.77 -0.57 8.17
CA CYS A 14 0.36 -0.41 7.27
C CYS A 14 1.44 -1.47 7.55
N ASP A 15 1.72 -1.71 8.83
CA ASP A 15 2.69 -2.73 9.22
C ASP A 15 2.23 -4.13 8.80
N ARG A 16 0.95 -4.40 8.92
CA ARG A 16 0.38 -5.69 8.53
C ARG A 16 0.54 -5.94 7.04
N ILE A 17 0.28 -4.93 6.23
CA ILE A 17 0.46 -5.05 4.77
C ILE A 17 1.94 -5.30 4.44
N ALA A 18 2.84 -4.57 5.09
CA ALA A 18 4.27 -4.75 4.86
C ALA A 18 4.71 -6.17 5.20
N GLN A 19 4.27 -6.69 6.35
CA GLN A 19 4.60 -8.06 6.76
C GLN A 19 4.01 -9.08 5.80
N LEU A 20 2.79 -8.85 5.33
CA LEU A 20 2.14 -9.75 4.39
C LEU A 20 2.90 -9.83 3.07
N LEU A 21 3.26 -8.70 2.50
CA LEU A 21 4.02 -8.67 1.25
C LEU A 21 5.39 -9.32 1.42
N LYS A 22 6.00 -9.13 2.58
CA LYS A 22 7.28 -9.75 2.88
C LYS A 22 7.14 -11.27 2.96
N SER A 23 6.06 -11.77 3.57
CA SER A 23 5.84 -13.20 3.75
C SER A 23 5.59 -13.92 2.42
N ILE A 24 5.05 -13.24 1.42
CA ILE A 24 4.83 -13.83 0.10
C ILE A 24 5.96 -13.48 -0.88
N SER A 25 7.07 -12.98 -0.36
CA SER A 25 8.28 -12.68 -1.13
C SER A 25 8.06 -11.65 -2.23
N THR A 26 7.13 -10.73 -2.05
CA THR A 26 6.87 -9.64 -2.99
C THR A 26 7.75 -8.46 -2.65
N GLU A 27 8.48 -7.95 -3.63
CA GLU A 27 9.25 -6.73 -3.44
C GLU A 27 8.32 -5.54 -3.25
N PHE A 28 8.63 -4.68 -2.28
CA PHE A 28 7.84 -3.49 -2.04
C PHE A 28 8.69 -2.37 -1.46
N HIS A 29 8.20 -1.15 -1.65
CA HIS A 29 8.75 0.04 -1.03
C HIS A 29 7.68 0.61 -0.12
N GLN A 30 8.08 1.05 1.06
CA GLN A 30 7.16 1.68 2.01
C GLN A 30 7.54 3.14 2.17
N TYR A 31 6.65 4.02 1.79
CA TYR A 31 6.83 5.46 1.92
C TYR A 31 6.05 5.95 3.12
N GLU A 32 6.70 6.77 3.95
CA GLU A 32 6.13 7.26 5.20
C GLU A 32 5.65 8.70 5.05
N LEU A 33 4.46 8.97 5.56
CA LEU A 33 3.92 10.33 5.60
C LEU A 33 4.85 11.24 6.40
N GLY A 34 5.20 12.37 5.81
CA GLY A 34 6.11 13.32 6.43
C GLY A 34 7.55 13.14 6.04
N ASP A 35 7.98 11.90 5.80
CA ASP A 35 9.37 11.61 5.41
C ASP A 35 9.53 11.52 3.90
N HIS A 36 8.62 10.86 3.22
CA HIS A 36 8.72 10.59 1.78
C HIS A 36 7.65 11.30 0.97
N PHE A 37 6.55 11.70 1.59
CA PHE A 37 5.48 12.42 0.92
C PHE A 37 4.71 13.24 1.93
N THR A 38 3.96 14.24 1.44
CA THR A 38 3.13 15.08 2.29
C THR A 38 1.68 14.64 2.19
N LYS A 39 0.87 15.05 3.18
CA LYS A 39 -0.56 14.78 3.16
C LYS A 39 -1.20 15.35 1.90
N GLN A 40 -0.77 16.53 1.48
CA GLN A 40 -1.30 17.18 0.27
C GLN A 40 -1.00 16.33 -0.97
N GLN A 41 0.23 15.82 -1.08
CA GLN A 41 0.61 14.95 -2.20
C GLN A 41 -0.22 13.69 -2.22
N PHE A 42 -0.44 13.10 -1.05
CA PHE A 42 -1.25 11.90 -0.92
C PHE A 42 -2.69 12.16 -1.37
N GLU A 43 -3.28 13.26 -0.91
CA GLU A 43 -4.66 13.59 -1.27
C GLU A 43 -4.81 13.90 -2.75
N MET A 44 -3.81 14.49 -3.37
CA MET A 44 -3.82 14.76 -4.81
C MET A 44 -3.75 13.47 -5.62
N GLU A 45 -3.06 12.46 -5.09
CA GLU A 45 -2.90 11.18 -5.79
C GLU A 45 -4.11 10.26 -5.59
N PHE A 46 -4.62 10.19 -4.36
CA PHE A 46 -5.63 9.19 -3.99
C PHE A 46 -6.98 9.79 -3.59
N GLY A 47 -7.08 11.10 -3.47
CA GLY A 47 -8.30 11.77 -3.06
C GLY A 47 -8.28 12.14 -1.57
N GLY A 48 -9.08 13.15 -1.21
CA GLY A 48 -9.13 13.65 0.17
C GLY A 48 -9.75 12.69 1.17
N ASP A 49 -10.52 11.71 0.69
CA ASP A 49 -11.19 10.71 1.54
C ASP A 49 -10.42 9.41 1.62
N ALA A 50 -9.25 9.32 0.99
CA ALA A 50 -8.48 8.08 0.97
C ALA A 50 -7.94 7.77 2.36
N SER A 51 -8.01 6.49 2.73
CA SER A 51 -7.50 6.00 4.02
C SER A 51 -6.09 5.45 3.84
N TYR A 52 -5.39 5.30 4.95
CA TYR A 52 -4.10 4.62 4.98
C TYR A 52 -4.30 3.17 5.40
N PRO A 53 -3.48 2.24 4.93
CA PRO A 53 -2.47 2.43 3.88
C PRO A 53 -3.11 2.51 2.51
N GLN A 54 -2.38 3.07 1.53
CA GLN A 54 -2.76 2.96 0.13
C GLN A 54 -1.65 2.18 -0.58
N VAL A 55 -2.05 1.22 -1.40
CA VAL A 55 -1.11 0.30 -2.01
C VAL A 55 -1.24 0.37 -3.53
N THR A 56 -0.10 0.40 -4.20
CA THR A 56 -0.06 0.26 -5.66
C THR A 56 0.80 -0.97 -5.98
N VAL A 57 0.48 -1.63 -7.08
CA VAL A 57 1.26 -2.77 -7.58
C VAL A 57 1.58 -2.46 -9.04
N GLY A 58 2.85 -2.22 -9.32
CA GLY A 58 3.25 -1.72 -10.61
C GLY A 58 2.62 -0.36 -10.88
N ASN A 59 1.88 -0.23 -11.97
CA ASN A 59 1.19 1.00 -12.31
C ASN A 59 -0.26 1.03 -11.85
N LYS A 60 -0.69 -0.02 -11.12
CA LYS A 60 -2.08 -0.17 -10.75
C LYS A 60 -2.29 0.20 -9.29
N HIS A 61 -3.22 1.13 -9.05
CA HIS A 61 -3.64 1.49 -7.70
C HIS A 61 -4.61 0.40 -7.21
N ILE A 62 -4.26 -0.26 -6.11
CA ILE A 62 -5.07 -1.35 -5.56
C ILE A 62 -6.10 -0.80 -4.57
N GLY A 63 -5.66 0.02 -3.64
CA GLY A 63 -6.54 0.59 -2.64
C GLY A 63 -5.96 0.49 -1.24
N SER A 64 -6.85 0.43 -0.25
CA SER A 64 -6.47 0.37 1.15
C SER A 64 -6.19 -1.08 1.58
N PHE A 65 -6.11 -1.29 2.90
CA PHE A 65 -5.82 -2.60 3.49
C PHE A 65 -6.78 -3.68 2.97
N LYS A 66 -8.08 -3.39 3.01
CA LYS A 66 -9.10 -4.36 2.61
C LYS A 66 -8.98 -4.75 1.14
N GLU A 67 -8.84 -3.76 0.27
CA GLU A 67 -8.73 -3.98 -1.16
C GLU A 67 -7.46 -4.72 -1.51
N THR A 68 -6.39 -4.46 -0.77
CA THR A 68 -5.13 -5.17 -0.97
C THR A 68 -5.26 -6.65 -0.61
N LEU A 69 -5.92 -6.95 0.50
CA LEU A 69 -6.16 -8.35 0.86
C LEU A 69 -6.98 -9.07 -0.20
N GLN A 70 -8.02 -8.42 -0.71
CA GLN A 70 -8.87 -8.99 -1.75
C GLN A 70 -8.08 -9.24 -3.03
N TYR A 71 -7.24 -8.29 -3.40
CA TYR A 71 -6.40 -8.40 -4.58
C TYR A 71 -5.44 -9.59 -4.47
N LEU A 72 -4.74 -9.71 -3.34
CA LEU A 72 -3.77 -10.78 -3.13
C LEU A 72 -4.46 -12.14 -3.11
N ASN A 73 -5.63 -12.22 -2.51
CA ASN A 73 -6.41 -13.45 -2.47
C ASN A 73 -6.88 -13.85 -3.87
N LYS A 74 -7.38 -12.88 -4.64
CA LYS A 74 -7.85 -13.12 -6.01
C LYS A 74 -6.72 -13.61 -6.90
N MET A 75 -5.51 -13.13 -6.69
CA MET A 75 -4.34 -13.51 -7.48
C MET A 75 -3.66 -14.77 -6.97
N ASN A 76 -4.25 -15.44 -5.98
CA ASN A 76 -3.70 -16.66 -5.36
C ASN A 76 -2.30 -16.43 -4.77
N MET A 77 -2.04 -15.24 -4.25
CA MET A 77 -0.76 -14.93 -3.63
C MET A 77 -0.76 -15.20 -2.12
N LEU A 78 -1.93 -15.48 -1.57
CA LEU A 78 -2.09 -15.83 -0.16
C LEU A 78 -2.40 -17.31 0.02
#